data_1228d19674d6ea0abe9be803934082da
#
_entry.id   1228d19674d6ea0abe9be803934082da
#
_cell.length_a   1.000
_cell.length_b   1.000
_cell.length_c   1.000
_cell.angle_alpha   90.00
_cell.angle_beta   90.00
_cell.angle_gamma   90.00
#
_symmetry.space_group_name_H-M   'P 1'
#
loop_
_entity.id
_entity.type
_entity.pdbx_description
1 polymer ?
#
loop_
_entity_poly.entity_id
_entity_poly.type
_entity_poly.pdbx_seq_one_letter_code
_entity_poly.pdbx_strand_id
1 'polypeptide(L)'
;TGVSCTQLEWEGILKNAEENNVDLNAVFERSKRTINKVDEVLKAGKNMDQVDWHRLVINQPCPFLSEEGACEVYEDRPLDCRMVVAFRGVCESKKLEHAQRGVVLEEAVGATVIAKLQHDMTPKIKRRKFRGTQPIKLLQQWLILWRQKNP
;
A
#
# COMPACT_ATOMS: atom_id res chain seq x y z
N THR A 1 4.91 0.40 -8.46
CA THR A 1 3.75 -0.48 -8.16
C THR A 1 2.81 0.22 -7.19
N GLY A 2 1.53 0.36 -7.58
CA GLY A 2 0.48 0.85 -6.69
C GLY A 2 0.04 -0.28 -5.78
N VAL A 3 0.65 -0.38 -4.61
CA VAL A 3 0.23 -1.33 -3.57
C VAL A 3 -0.64 -0.60 -2.58
N SER A 4 -1.82 -1.14 -2.35
CA SER A 4 -2.77 -0.66 -1.35
C SER A 4 -2.80 -1.60 -0.15
N CYS A 5 -3.13 -1.05 1.01
CA CYS A 5 -3.32 -1.83 2.22
C CYS A 5 -4.36 -1.21 3.14
N THR A 6 -4.91 -2.04 4.02
CA THR A 6 -5.79 -1.62 5.10
C THR A 6 -4.98 -0.99 6.24
N GLN A 7 -5.67 -0.36 7.17
CA GLN A 7 -5.02 0.16 8.39
C GLN A 7 -4.35 -0.96 9.20
N LEU A 8 -4.99 -2.13 9.29
CA LEU A 8 -4.44 -3.28 10.03
C LEU A 8 -3.11 -3.75 9.44
N GLU A 9 -3.05 -3.88 8.13
CA GLU A 9 -1.82 -4.26 7.42
C GLU A 9 -0.74 -3.18 7.58
N TRP A 10 -1.12 -1.90 7.54
CA TRP A 10 -0.20 -0.80 7.78
C TRP A 10 0.40 -0.82 9.19
N GLU A 11 -0.40 -1.11 10.21
CA GLU A 11 0.07 -1.28 11.58
C GLU A 11 1.05 -2.45 11.70
N GLY A 12 0.82 -3.56 10.98
CA GLY A 12 1.76 -4.67 10.85
C GLY A 12 3.09 -4.24 10.21
N ILE A 13 3.03 -3.49 9.11
CA ILE A 13 4.22 -2.95 8.44
C ILE A 13 5.03 -2.05 9.40
N LEU A 14 4.38 -1.17 10.15
CA LEU A 14 5.08 -0.29 11.11
C LEU A 14 5.78 -1.10 12.20
N LYS A 15 5.11 -2.11 12.75
CA LYS A 15 5.69 -3.00 13.74
C LYS A 15 6.90 -3.75 13.20
N ASN A 16 6.79 -4.33 12.01
CA ASN A 16 7.90 -5.01 11.34
C ASN A 16 9.07 -4.06 11.06
N ALA A 17 8.77 -2.84 10.61
CA ALA A 17 9.79 -1.83 10.37
C ALA A 17 10.56 -1.46 11.66
N GLU A 18 9.86 -1.35 12.79
CA GLU A 18 10.47 -1.12 14.09
C GLU A 18 11.35 -2.30 14.52
N GLU A 19 10.83 -3.52 14.45
CA GLU A 19 11.54 -4.75 14.82
C GLU A 19 12.81 -4.99 13.98
N ASN A 20 12.80 -4.61 12.71
CA ASN A 20 13.91 -4.76 11.78
C ASN A 20 14.77 -3.50 11.61
N ASN A 21 14.54 -2.47 12.42
CA ASN A 21 15.25 -1.19 12.37
C ASN A 21 15.22 -0.51 11.00
N VAL A 22 14.08 -0.61 10.29
CA VAL A 22 13.89 0.06 9.00
C VAL A 22 13.71 1.56 9.24
N ASP A 23 14.55 2.37 8.60
CA ASP A 23 14.43 3.82 8.68
C ASP A 23 13.27 4.34 7.82
N LEU A 24 12.11 4.54 8.46
CA LEU A 24 10.92 5.07 7.81
C LEU A 24 11.09 6.48 7.23
N ASN A 25 12.04 7.28 7.75
CA ASN A 25 12.37 8.58 7.15
C ASN A 25 13.10 8.38 5.82
N ALA A 26 14.04 7.44 5.74
CA ALA A 26 14.69 7.08 4.50
C ALA A 26 13.68 6.51 3.48
N VAL A 27 12.74 5.66 3.92
CA VAL A 27 11.62 5.15 3.09
C VAL A 27 10.79 6.31 2.54
N PHE A 28 10.44 7.28 3.39
CA PHE A 28 9.69 8.47 2.99
C PHE A 28 10.45 9.29 1.95
N GLU A 29 11.72 9.58 2.18
CA GLU A 29 12.56 10.38 1.26
C GLU A 29 12.74 9.69 -0.10
N ARG A 30 13.00 8.38 -0.13
CA ARG A 30 13.06 7.59 -1.38
C ARG A 30 11.76 7.70 -2.19
N SER A 31 10.63 7.76 -1.49
CA SER A 31 9.30 7.81 -2.09
C SER A 31 8.78 9.21 -2.38
N LYS A 32 9.50 10.24 -1.99
CA LYS A 32 9.05 11.65 -1.97
C LYS A 32 8.45 12.11 -3.29
N ARG A 33 9.06 11.73 -4.40
CA ARG A 33 8.54 12.08 -5.74
C ARG A 33 7.14 11.52 -5.98
N THR A 34 6.90 10.27 -5.59
CA THR A 34 5.61 9.61 -5.75
C THR A 34 4.61 10.13 -4.72
N ILE A 35 5.06 10.35 -3.49
CA ILE A 35 4.25 10.93 -2.41
C ILE A 35 3.75 12.32 -2.79
N ASN A 36 4.59 13.18 -3.33
CA ASN A 36 4.19 14.53 -3.76
C ASN A 36 3.09 14.48 -4.82
N LYS A 37 3.21 13.59 -5.81
CA LYS A 37 2.14 13.41 -6.81
C LYS A 37 0.82 12.95 -6.20
N VAL A 38 0.86 12.04 -5.25
CA VAL A 38 -0.34 11.57 -4.53
C VAL A 38 -0.94 12.69 -3.70
N ASP A 39 -0.10 13.45 -2.99
CA ASP A 39 -0.52 14.56 -2.13
C ASP A 39 -1.15 15.70 -2.95
N GLU A 40 -0.58 16.05 -4.10
CA GLU A 40 -1.15 17.05 -5.03
C GLU A 40 -2.57 16.67 -5.48
N VAL A 41 -2.79 15.41 -5.80
CA VAL A 41 -4.12 14.91 -6.21
C VAL A 41 -5.11 14.98 -5.04
N LEU A 42 -4.66 14.63 -3.83
CA LEU A 42 -5.49 14.72 -2.62
C LEU A 42 -5.86 16.17 -2.28
N LYS A 43 -4.91 17.09 -2.38
CA LYS A 43 -5.13 18.53 -2.14
C LYS A 43 -6.04 19.18 -3.18
N ALA A 44 -6.01 18.70 -4.42
CA ALA A 44 -6.88 19.19 -5.48
C ALA A 44 -8.37 18.80 -5.28
N GLY A 45 -8.70 18.09 -4.19
CA GLY A 45 -10.07 17.71 -3.84
C GLY A 45 -10.73 16.77 -4.85
N LYS A 46 -9.95 16.09 -5.70
CA LYS A 46 -10.49 15.12 -6.64
C LYS A 46 -11.12 13.97 -5.87
N ASN A 47 -12.29 13.53 -6.32
CA ASN A 47 -12.90 12.33 -5.80
C ASN A 47 -11.95 11.15 -6.05
N MET A 48 -11.63 10.39 -5.00
CA MET A 48 -10.71 9.26 -5.03
C MET A 48 -11.11 8.24 -6.11
N ASP A 49 -12.39 8.06 -6.36
CA ASP A 49 -12.92 7.14 -7.37
C ASP A 49 -12.67 7.62 -8.82
N GLN A 50 -12.33 8.90 -9.01
CA GLN A 50 -12.05 9.50 -10.31
C GLN A 50 -10.55 9.58 -10.63
N VAL A 51 -9.71 9.13 -9.71
CA VAL A 51 -8.27 9.17 -9.87
C VAL A 51 -7.77 7.82 -10.37
N ASP A 52 -7.13 7.83 -11.52
CA ASP A 52 -6.40 6.67 -12.01
C ASP A 52 -5.09 6.48 -11.20
N TRP A 53 -5.23 5.85 -10.05
CA TRP A 53 -4.11 5.57 -9.13
C TRP A 53 -3.04 4.71 -9.77
N HIS A 54 -3.43 3.80 -10.65
CA HIS A 54 -2.48 2.96 -11.37
C HIS A 54 -1.55 3.83 -12.23
N ARG A 55 -2.10 4.78 -12.97
CA ARG A 55 -1.34 5.72 -13.79
C ARG A 55 -0.41 6.62 -12.97
N LEU A 56 -0.85 7.00 -11.77
CA LEU A 56 -0.09 7.89 -10.89
C LEU A 56 1.17 7.23 -10.33
N VAL A 57 1.09 5.94 -10.02
CA VAL A 57 2.16 5.17 -9.36
C VAL A 57 2.79 4.10 -10.25
N ILE A 58 2.35 3.99 -11.52
CA ILE A 58 2.94 3.06 -12.48
C ILE A 58 4.43 3.36 -12.67
N ASN A 59 5.23 2.34 -12.81
CA ASN A 59 6.69 2.45 -12.98
C ASN A 59 7.42 3.16 -11.82
N GLN A 60 6.75 3.37 -10.69
CA GLN A 60 7.43 3.83 -9.48
C GLN A 60 7.83 2.61 -8.63
N PRO A 61 9.04 2.60 -8.06
CA PRO A 61 9.44 1.54 -7.14
C PRO A 61 8.55 1.52 -5.90
N CYS A 62 8.47 0.35 -5.25
CA CYS A 62 7.82 0.26 -3.95
C CYS A 62 8.58 1.12 -2.92
N PRO A 63 7.89 1.83 -2.02
CA PRO A 63 8.53 2.60 -0.95
C PRO A 63 9.52 1.79 -0.10
N PHE A 64 9.18 0.54 0.17
CA PHE A 64 9.96 -0.39 1.00
C PHE A 64 10.93 -1.28 0.19
N LEU A 65 11.27 -0.87 -1.02
CA LEU A 65 12.29 -1.57 -1.79
C LEU A 65 13.66 -0.94 -1.48
N SER A 66 14.59 -1.74 -0.97
CA SER A 66 15.97 -1.30 -0.72
C SER A 66 16.71 -1.02 -2.04
N GLU A 67 17.90 -0.44 -1.94
CA GLU A 67 18.75 -0.19 -3.12
C GLU A 67 19.18 -1.49 -3.82
N GLU A 68 19.29 -2.58 -3.06
CA GLU A 68 19.62 -3.92 -3.57
C GLU A 68 18.41 -4.62 -4.20
N GLY A 69 17.22 -4.01 -4.14
CA GLY A 69 15.99 -4.56 -4.71
C GLY A 69 15.25 -5.55 -3.81
N ALA A 70 15.61 -5.63 -2.52
CA ALA A 70 14.92 -6.44 -1.52
C ALA A 70 13.79 -5.65 -0.84
N CYS A 71 12.76 -6.35 -0.38
CA CYS A 71 11.67 -5.74 0.39
C CYS A 71 12.07 -5.69 1.87
N GLU A 72 12.17 -4.47 2.42
CA GLU A 72 12.58 -4.24 3.81
C GLU A 72 11.55 -4.71 4.85
N VAL A 73 10.30 -4.94 4.44
CA VAL A 73 9.18 -5.42 5.28
C VAL A 73 8.57 -6.70 4.70
N TYR A 74 9.40 -7.62 4.25
CA TYR A 74 8.99 -8.80 3.46
C TYR A 74 7.93 -9.65 4.16
N GLU A 75 8.07 -9.90 5.46
CA GLU A 75 7.18 -10.78 6.21
C GLU A 75 5.77 -10.18 6.38
N ASP A 76 5.67 -8.84 6.48
CA ASP A 76 4.42 -8.12 6.67
C ASP A 76 3.94 -7.38 5.42
N ARG A 77 4.30 -7.91 4.24
CA ARG A 77 3.81 -7.36 2.96
C ARG A 77 2.28 -7.39 2.92
N PRO A 78 1.63 -6.31 2.45
CA PRO A 78 0.19 -6.29 2.23
C PRO A 78 -0.29 -7.45 1.37
N LEU A 79 -1.54 -7.84 1.54
CA LEU A 79 -2.18 -8.85 0.71
C LEU A 79 -2.04 -8.52 -0.78
N ASP A 80 -2.33 -7.27 -1.16
CA ASP A 80 -2.19 -6.79 -2.55
C ASP A 80 -0.78 -7.04 -3.12
N CYS A 81 0.25 -6.97 -2.28
CA CYS A 81 1.63 -7.29 -2.67
C CYS A 81 1.89 -8.80 -2.79
N ARG A 82 1.30 -9.61 -1.90
CA ARG A 82 1.49 -11.07 -1.86
C ARG A 82 0.78 -11.76 -3.03
N MET A 83 -0.32 -11.17 -3.51
CA MET A 83 -1.18 -11.76 -4.54
C MET A 83 -0.78 -11.35 -5.97
N VAL A 84 0.29 -10.56 -6.12
CA VAL A 84 0.85 -10.26 -7.44
C VAL A 84 1.56 -11.50 -7.98
N VAL A 85 0.88 -12.23 -8.84
CA VAL A 85 1.43 -13.39 -9.55
C VAL A 85 1.68 -13.01 -11.01
N ALA A 86 2.92 -13.16 -11.45
CA ALA A 86 3.25 -13.02 -12.86
C ALA A 86 3.06 -14.38 -13.55
N PHE A 87 2.04 -14.52 -14.40
CA PHE A 87 1.79 -15.75 -15.15
C PHE A 87 2.72 -15.93 -16.34
N ARG A 88 3.25 -14.85 -16.88
CA ARG A 88 4.22 -14.87 -17.98
C ARG A 88 5.19 -13.70 -17.83
N GLY A 89 6.47 -14.00 -18.06
CA GLY A 89 7.55 -13.03 -18.06
C GLY A 89 8.26 -12.90 -16.70
N VAL A 90 9.41 -12.29 -16.74
CA VAL A 90 10.19 -11.98 -15.54
C VAL A 90 9.58 -10.76 -14.89
N CYS A 91 9.31 -10.81 -13.60
CA CYS A 91 8.87 -9.67 -12.79
C CYS A 91 10.07 -8.73 -12.56
N GLU A 92 10.70 -8.30 -13.63
CA GLU A 92 11.71 -7.26 -13.58
C GLU A 92 11.02 -5.91 -13.48
N SER A 93 11.40 -5.12 -12.51
CA SER A 93 10.82 -3.79 -12.20
C SER A 93 10.76 -2.83 -13.39
N LYS A 94 11.52 -3.09 -14.44
CA LYS A 94 11.60 -2.26 -15.65
C LYS A 94 10.66 -2.70 -16.77
N LYS A 95 9.99 -3.87 -16.67
CA LYS A 95 9.15 -4.44 -17.73
C LYS A 95 7.76 -4.87 -17.26
N LEU A 96 7.26 -4.28 -16.17
CA LEU A 96 5.93 -4.56 -15.62
C LEU A 96 4.77 -4.29 -16.59
N GLU A 97 5.00 -3.50 -17.64
CA GLU A 97 4.00 -3.21 -18.68
C GLU A 97 3.55 -4.46 -19.44
N HIS A 98 4.33 -5.53 -19.41
CA HIS A 98 4.05 -6.77 -20.12
C HIS A 98 3.73 -7.96 -19.20
N ALA A 99 3.73 -7.76 -17.88
CA ALA A 99 3.35 -8.83 -16.95
C ALA A 99 1.82 -8.98 -16.94
N GLN A 100 1.32 -10.10 -17.42
CA GLN A 100 -0.09 -10.46 -17.25
C GLN A 100 -0.33 -10.77 -15.76
N ARG A 101 -1.02 -9.85 -15.08
CA ARG A 101 -1.53 -10.08 -13.73
C ARG A 101 -2.84 -10.85 -13.82
N GLY A 102 -2.96 -11.91 -13.05
CA GLY A 102 -4.22 -12.59 -12.81
C GLY A 102 -4.67 -12.34 -11.38
N VAL A 103 -5.97 -12.16 -11.21
CA VAL A 103 -6.61 -12.23 -9.90
C VAL A 103 -6.79 -13.71 -9.58
N VAL A 104 -6.17 -14.18 -8.50
CA VAL A 104 -6.37 -15.53 -8.01
C VAL A 104 -7.53 -15.52 -7.01
N LEU A 105 -8.32 -16.60 -6.98
CA LEU A 105 -9.50 -16.72 -6.10
C LEU A 105 -9.13 -16.48 -4.63
N GLU A 106 -7.94 -16.88 -4.23
CA GLU A 106 -7.37 -16.68 -2.90
C GLU A 106 -7.26 -15.22 -2.52
N GLU A 107 -7.07 -14.30 -3.48
CA GLU A 107 -7.07 -12.85 -3.24
C GLU A 107 -8.43 -12.39 -2.72
N ALA A 108 -9.51 -12.80 -3.34
CA ALA A 108 -10.86 -12.43 -2.93
C ALA A 108 -11.18 -12.97 -1.53
N VAL A 109 -10.76 -14.20 -1.23
CA VAL A 109 -10.93 -14.81 0.11
C VAL A 109 -10.10 -14.06 1.14
N GLY A 110 -8.82 -13.82 0.85
CA GLY A 110 -7.91 -13.08 1.73
C GLY A 110 -8.40 -11.66 2.01
N ALA A 111 -8.83 -10.93 0.99
CA ALA A 111 -9.39 -9.59 1.13
C ALA A 111 -10.64 -9.59 2.03
N THR A 112 -11.51 -10.61 1.89
CA THR A 112 -12.70 -10.76 2.74
C THR A 112 -12.33 -11.01 4.20
N VAL A 113 -11.34 -11.86 4.46
CA VAL A 113 -10.85 -12.15 5.82
C VAL A 113 -10.26 -10.89 6.46
N ILE A 114 -9.39 -10.17 5.75
CA ILE A 114 -8.78 -8.92 6.26
C ILE A 114 -9.85 -7.87 6.53
N ALA A 115 -10.81 -7.70 5.62
CA ALA A 115 -11.91 -6.75 5.81
C ALA A 115 -12.75 -7.09 7.05
N LYS A 116 -13.01 -8.37 7.29
CA LYS A 116 -13.75 -8.84 8.49
C LYS A 116 -12.94 -8.59 9.76
N LEU A 117 -11.67 -8.97 9.80
CA LEU A 117 -10.80 -8.72 10.95
C LEU A 117 -10.73 -7.24 11.27
N GLN A 118 -10.51 -6.41 10.28
CA GLN A 118 -10.47 -4.95 10.44
C GLN A 118 -11.81 -4.42 10.99
N HIS A 119 -12.94 -4.92 10.48
CA HIS A 119 -14.27 -4.55 10.97
C HIS A 119 -14.42 -4.92 12.45
N ASP A 120 -14.01 -6.12 12.83
CA ASP A 120 -14.16 -6.62 14.21
C ASP A 120 -13.26 -5.86 15.20
N MET A 121 -12.08 -5.46 14.77
CA MET A 121 -11.15 -4.67 15.57
C MET A 121 -11.52 -3.17 15.64
N THR A 122 -12.39 -2.67 14.77
CA THR A 122 -12.78 -1.26 14.75
C THR A 122 -13.82 -0.96 15.84
N PRO A 123 -13.58 0.00 16.75
CA PRO A 123 -14.56 0.38 17.75
C PRO A 123 -15.90 0.79 17.14
N LYS A 124 -17.02 0.40 17.79
CA LYS A 124 -18.40 0.66 17.31
C LYS A 124 -18.67 2.14 16.98
N ILE A 125 -18.07 3.07 17.71
CA ILE A 125 -18.21 4.51 17.48
C ILE A 125 -17.59 4.93 16.13
N LYS A 126 -16.44 4.38 15.79
CA LYS A 126 -15.79 4.64 14.48
C LYS A 126 -16.53 3.96 13.33
N ARG A 127 -17.17 2.80 13.55
CA ARG A 127 -17.95 2.09 12.54
C ARG A 127 -19.11 2.92 11.98
N ARG A 128 -19.74 3.78 12.80
CA ARG A 128 -20.84 4.67 12.37
C ARG A 128 -20.41 5.76 11.40
N LYS A 129 -19.14 6.21 11.46
CA LYS A 129 -18.58 7.21 10.54
C LYS A 129 -18.18 6.61 9.20
N PHE A 130 -17.82 5.34 9.16
CA PHE A 130 -17.41 4.64 7.95
C PHE A 130 -18.55 3.70 7.54
N ARG A 131 -19.53 4.21 6.77
CA ARG A 131 -20.57 3.37 6.19
C ARG A 131 -19.92 2.39 5.20
N GLY A 132 -19.61 1.18 5.68
CA GLY A 132 -19.45 -0.01 4.86
C GLY A 132 -18.04 -0.43 4.47
N THR A 133 -17.05 0.45 4.25
CA THR A 133 -15.70 0.04 3.87
C THR A 133 -14.64 0.74 4.71
N GLN A 134 -13.73 -0.04 5.25
CA GLN A 134 -12.54 0.50 5.93
C GLN A 134 -11.64 1.18 4.89
N PRO A 135 -10.96 2.27 5.24
CA PRO A 135 -10.11 2.98 4.30
C PRO A 135 -8.95 2.09 3.86
N ILE A 136 -9.02 1.65 2.62
CA ILE A 136 -7.87 1.10 1.91
C ILE A 136 -7.13 2.28 1.29
N LYS A 137 -5.82 2.35 1.49
CA LYS A 137 -4.97 3.43 0.99
C LYS A 137 -3.72 2.87 0.35
N LEU A 138 -3.18 3.60 -0.61
CA LEU A 138 -1.84 3.32 -1.12
C LEU A 138 -0.79 3.44 -0.01
N LEU A 139 0.29 2.68 -0.08
CA LEU A 139 1.42 2.79 0.85
C LEU A 139 1.94 4.22 0.96
N GLN A 140 1.96 4.96 -0.14
CA GLN A 140 2.35 6.38 -0.17
C GLN A 140 1.42 7.27 0.66
N GLN A 141 0.13 7.00 0.65
CA GLN A 141 -0.85 7.74 1.46
C GLN A 141 -0.66 7.44 2.96
N TRP A 142 -0.36 6.20 3.31
CA TRP A 142 -0.04 5.82 4.69
C TRP A 142 1.26 6.47 5.17
N LEU A 143 2.28 6.56 4.32
CA LEU A 143 3.53 7.26 4.63
C LEU A 143 3.31 8.76 4.86
N ILE A 144 2.44 9.42 4.08
CA ILE A 144 2.06 10.82 4.31
C ILE A 144 1.43 10.98 5.70
N LEU A 145 0.46 10.13 6.04
CA LEU A 145 -0.22 10.17 7.33
C LEU A 145 0.72 9.87 8.50
N TRP A 146 1.65 8.94 8.31
CA TRP A 146 2.68 8.63 9.29
C TRP A 146 3.60 9.84 9.52
N ARG A 147 4.08 10.48 8.46
CA ARG A 147 4.94 11.66 8.55
C ARG A 147 4.27 12.86 9.22
N GLN A 148 2.97 13.03 9.01
CA GLN A 148 2.20 14.09 9.70
C GLN A 148 2.13 13.90 11.22
N LYS A 149 2.23 12.66 11.69
CA LYS A 149 2.22 12.32 13.13
C LYS A 149 3.63 12.28 13.75
N ASN A 150 4.66 12.14 12.91
CA ASN A 150 6.07 12.01 13.28
C ASN A 150 6.90 13.04 12.48
N PRO A 151 6.78 14.34 12.77
CA PRO A 151 7.40 15.44 12.02
C PRO A 151 8.94 15.43 12.11
#